data_52561a57fe928bd8e92584d7547ac1e4
#
_entry.id   52561a57fe928bd8e92584d7547ac1e4
#
_cell.length_a   1.000
_cell.length_b   1.000
_cell.length_c   1.000
_cell.angle_alpha   90.00
_cell.angle_beta   90.00
_cell.angle_gamma   90.00
#
_symmetry.space_group_name_H-M   'P 1'
#
loop_
_entity.id
_entity.type
_entity.pdbx_description
1 polymer ?
#
loop_
_entity_poly.entity_id
_entity_poly.type
_entity_poly.pdbx_seq_one_letter_code
_entity_poly.pdbx_strand_id
1 'polypeptide(L)'
;ALKQAGVNVIMNLANSQEEAEAYEGFTDTYYSGQKVIYLNLGVDFSAPEFQKGLAEGLRFFAANKGTYYVHCTEGKDRAGFVSALLECLMGATYDEVVADYMVTYYNYYGVEPGTDKYNAIANSNIIKTLQNAFGVEDLSKADLQKGAKGYMKAIGLTDAEITDLMVNLGYVAPVEPVTPSKPATGDAGIVVYLGLGVMALAGGVLVAKKKEQF
;
A
#
# COMPACT_ATOMS: atom_id res chain seq x y z
N ALA A 1 -20.18 -4.84 -3.09
CA ALA A 1 -19.00 -4.20 -2.49
C ALA A 1 -18.02 -3.74 -3.58
N LEU A 2 -17.31 -4.64 -4.32
CA LEU A 2 -16.25 -4.27 -5.29
C LEU A 2 -16.72 -3.26 -6.36
N LYS A 3 -17.86 -3.49 -6.96
CA LYS A 3 -18.46 -2.57 -7.96
C LYS A 3 -18.76 -1.20 -7.35
N GLN A 4 -19.25 -1.15 -6.13
CA GLN A 4 -19.56 0.11 -5.43
C GLN A 4 -18.27 0.88 -5.07
N ALA A 5 -17.19 0.17 -4.75
CA ALA A 5 -15.88 0.76 -4.51
C ALA A 5 -15.11 1.13 -5.78
N GLY A 6 -15.63 0.80 -6.97
CA GLY A 6 -14.99 1.09 -8.24
C GLY A 6 -13.73 0.25 -8.53
N VAL A 7 -13.57 -0.89 -7.84
CA VAL A 7 -12.39 -1.78 -8.01
C VAL A 7 -12.36 -2.30 -9.44
N ASN A 8 -11.22 -2.16 -10.12
CA ASN A 8 -11.05 -2.61 -11.50
C ASN A 8 -9.69 -3.27 -11.78
N VAL A 9 -8.80 -3.32 -10.78
CA VAL A 9 -7.49 -4.01 -10.86
C VAL A 9 -7.34 -4.88 -9.62
N ILE A 10 -7.20 -6.19 -9.78
CA ILE A 10 -7.28 -7.16 -8.69
C ILE A 10 -6.03 -8.05 -8.67
N MET A 11 -5.47 -8.25 -7.48
CA MET A 11 -4.43 -9.24 -7.20
C MET A 11 -5.02 -10.38 -6.37
N ASN A 12 -5.22 -11.54 -7.00
CA ASN A 12 -5.65 -12.76 -6.35
C ASN A 12 -4.43 -13.58 -5.94
N LEU A 13 -4.18 -13.63 -4.64
CA LEU A 13 -3.05 -14.35 -4.06
C LEU A 13 -3.37 -15.83 -3.75
N ALA A 14 -4.65 -16.23 -3.83
CA ALA A 14 -5.10 -17.53 -3.31
C ALA A 14 -5.25 -18.61 -4.37
N ASN A 15 -5.70 -18.24 -5.55
CA ASN A 15 -6.15 -19.18 -6.58
C ASN A 15 -5.35 -19.01 -7.88
N SER A 16 -5.26 -20.08 -8.65
CA SER A 16 -5.00 -20.00 -10.08
C SER A 16 -6.22 -19.44 -10.82
N GLN A 17 -6.04 -19.02 -12.06
CA GLN A 17 -7.17 -18.59 -12.90
C GLN A 17 -8.18 -19.71 -13.09
N GLU A 18 -7.72 -20.93 -13.40
CA GLU A 18 -8.56 -22.10 -13.58
C GLU A 18 -9.41 -22.41 -12.34
N GLU A 19 -8.80 -22.36 -11.14
CA GLU A 19 -9.56 -22.56 -9.89
C GLU A 19 -10.61 -21.48 -9.66
N ALA A 20 -10.30 -20.23 -9.97
CA ALA A 20 -11.26 -19.13 -9.81
C ALA A 20 -12.43 -19.24 -10.80
N GLU A 21 -12.15 -19.58 -12.04
CA GLU A 21 -13.14 -19.73 -13.10
C GLU A 21 -14.03 -20.98 -12.91
N ALA A 22 -13.57 -21.96 -12.13
CA ALA A 22 -14.35 -23.16 -11.80
C ALA A 22 -15.48 -22.89 -10.78
N TYR A 23 -15.51 -21.74 -10.12
CA TYR A 23 -16.62 -21.42 -9.22
C TYR A 23 -17.92 -21.19 -10.01
N GLU A 24 -18.99 -21.84 -9.56
CA GLU A 24 -20.32 -21.68 -10.16
C GLU A 24 -20.75 -20.20 -10.19
N GLY A 25 -21.18 -19.73 -11.35
CA GLY A 25 -21.60 -18.33 -11.55
C GLY A 25 -20.45 -17.32 -11.62
N PHE A 26 -19.19 -17.75 -11.70
CA PHE A 26 -18.04 -16.84 -11.79
C PHE A 26 -18.20 -15.79 -12.90
N THR A 27 -18.61 -16.21 -14.09
CA THR A 27 -18.79 -15.32 -15.27
C THR A 27 -19.86 -14.25 -15.08
N ASP A 28 -20.80 -14.45 -14.17
CA ASP A 28 -21.89 -13.51 -13.86
C ASP A 28 -21.48 -12.48 -12.79
N THR A 29 -20.27 -12.61 -12.24
CA THR A 29 -19.79 -11.72 -11.20
C THR A 29 -19.18 -10.43 -11.77
N TYR A 30 -19.23 -9.35 -11.00
CA TYR A 30 -18.48 -8.13 -11.33
C TYR A 30 -16.98 -8.40 -11.42
N TYR A 31 -16.47 -9.31 -10.60
CA TYR A 31 -15.05 -9.69 -10.51
C TYR A 31 -14.49 -10.21 -11.84
N SER A 32 -15.23 -11.08 -12.53
CA SER A 32 -14.78 -11.70 -13.78
C SER A 32 -14.55 -10.71 -14.93
N GLY A 33 -15.19 -9.54 -14.87
CA GLY A 33 -15.01 -8.46 -15.85
C GLY A 33 -13.85 -7.50 -15.55
N GLN A 34 -13.09 -7.74 -14.46
CA GLN A 34 -12.01 -6.84 -14.07
C GLN A 34 -10.64 -7.34 -14.57
N LYS A 35 -9.63 -6.46 -14.48
CA LYS A 35 -8.23 -6.88 -14.70
C LYS A 35 -7.76 -7.64 -13.47
N VAL A 36 -7.53 -8.94 -13.60
CA VAL A 36 -7.10 -9.80 -12.49
C VAL A 36 -5.78 -10.47 -12.81
N ILE A 37 -4.84 -10.44 -11.86
CA ILE A 37 -3.70 -11.34 -11.84
C ILE A 37 -3.94 -12.44 -10.81
N TYR A 38 -3.77 -13.69 -11.22
CA TYR A 38 -3.93 -14.89 -10.39
C TYR A 38 -2.57 -15.46 -10.07
N LEU A 39 -2.19 -15.50 -8.79
CA LEU A 39 -0.83 -15.83 -8.38
C LEU A 39 -0.71 -17.17 -7.66
N ASN A 40 -1.79 -17.66 -7.05
CA ASN A 40 -1.84 -18.94 -6.33
C ASN A 40 -0.63 -19.17 -5.40
N LEU A 41 -0.36 -18.19 -4.54
CA LEU A 41 0.81 -18.19 -3.67
C LEU A 41 0.57 -18.99 -2.38
N GLY A 42 1.61 -19.65 -1.88
CA GLY A 42 1.64 -20.24 -0.54
C GLY A 42 1.67 -19.17 0.57
N VAL A 43 1.89 -19.63 1.80
CA VAL A 43 1.96 -18.76 3.00
C VAL A 43 3.40 -18.64 3.55
N ASP A 44 4.38 -19.21 2.87
CA ASP A 44 5.79 -18.99 3.20
C ASP A 44 6.30 -17.75 2.46
N PHE A 45 6.29 -16.61 3.15
CA PHE A 45 6.71 -15.32 2.60
C PHE A 45 8.20 -15.23 2.26
N SER A 46 9.01 -16.17 2.77
CA SER A 46 10.44 -16.25 2.49
C SER A 46 10.77 -17.16 1.29
N ALA A 47 9.80 -17.96 0.84
CA ALA A 47 9.99 -18.86 -0.28
C ALA A 47 10.26 -18.09 -1.58
N PRO A 48 11.22 -18.51 -2.41
CA PRO A 48 11.52 -17.88 -3.69
C PRO A 48 10.29 -17.78 -4.62
N GLU A 49 9.43 -18.79 -4.60
CA GLU A 49 8.20 -18.85 -5.38
C GLU A 49 7.22 -17.76 -4.96
N PHE A 50 7.06 -17.53 -3.63
CA PHE A 50 6.25 -16.45 -3.11
C PHE A 50 6.79 -15.08 -3.55
N GLN A 51 8.09 -14.87 -3.36
CA GLN A 51 8.75 -13.59 -3.69
C GLN A 51 8.68 -13.29 -5.19
N LYS A 52 8.88 -14.30 -6.05
CA LYS A 52 8.75 -14.16 -7.50
C LYS A 52 7.31 -13.81 -7.90
N GLY A 53 6.32 -14.55 -7.41
CA GLY A 53 4.92 -14.29 -7.72
C GLY A 53 4.45 -12.93 -7.18
N LEU A 54 4.90 -12.53 -5.98
CA LEU A 54 4.63 -11.19 -5.45
C LEU A 54 5.22 -10.10 -6.36
N ALA A 55 6.45 -10.27 -6.83
CA ALA A 55 7.06 -9.33 -7.77
C ALA A 55 6.25 -9.19 -9.06
N GLU A 56 5.70 -10.29 -9.60
CA GLU A 56 4.80 -10.29 -10.77
C GLU A 56 3.52 -9.50 -10.47
N GLY A 57 2.91 -9.72 -9.30
CA GLY A 57 1.72 -8.99 -8.85
C GLY A 57 1.94 -7.49 -8.70
N LEU A 58 3.08 -7.10 -8.12
CA LEU A 58 3.43 -5.68 -7.96
C LEU A 58 3.70 -5.00 -9.31
N ARG A 59 4.37 -5.69 -10.25
CA ARG A 59 4.53 -5.21 -11.64
C ARG A 59 3.20 -5.06 -12.35
N PHE A 60 2.28 -5.99 -12.12
CA PHE A 60 0.93 -5.88 -12.68
C PHE A 60 0.21 -4.62 -12.17
N PHE A 61 0.32 -4.28 -10.90
CA PHE A 61 -0.21 -3.02 -10.35
C PHE A 61 0.51 -1.79 -10.91
N ALA A 62 1.83 -1.83 -11.03
CA ALA A 62 2.61 -0.76 -11.65
C ALA A 62 2.21 -0.50 -13.12
N ALA A 63 1.87 -1.56 -13.87
CA ALA A 63 1.49 -1.47 -15.28
C ALA A 63 0.00 -1.12 -15.51
N ASN A 64 -0.86 -1.24 -14.49
CA ASN A 64 -2.32 -1.07 -14.63
C ASN A 64 -2.86 -0.06 -13.63
N LYS A 65 -3.09 1.17 -14.07
CA LYS A 65 -3.73 2.20 -13.25
C LYS A 65 -5.20 1.88 -12.99
N GLY A 66 -5.64 2.05 -11.74
CA GLY A 66 -7.04 1.81 -11.36
C GLY A 66 -7.30 1.93 -9.87
N THR A 67 -8.42 1.36 -9.44
CA THR A 67 -8.75 1.14 -8.03
C THR A 67 -8.42 -0.31 -7.70
N TYR A 68 -7.51 -0.51 -6.76
CA TYR A 68 -6.88 -1.79 -6.50
C TYR A 68 -7.61 -2.60 -5.43
N TYR A 69 -7.57 -3.91 -5.58
CA TYR A 69 -8.00 -4.85 -4.57
C TYR A 69 -7.01 -6.01 -4.48
N VAL A 70 -6.52 -6.26 -3.27
CA VAL A 70 -5.69 -7.43 -2.96
C VAL A 70 -6.49 -8.38 -2.10
N HIS A 71 -6.52 -9.65 -2.45
CA HIS A 71 -7.18 -10.64 -1.62
C HIS A 71 -6.47 -12.00 -1.63
N CYS A 72 -6.78 -12.77 -0.62
CA CYS A 72 -6.47 -14.18 -0.53
C CYS A 72 -7.72 -14.93 -0.01
N THR A 73 -7.56 -16.03 0.70
CA THR A 73 -8.68 -16.82 1.23
C THR A 73 -9.40 -16.11 2.38
N GLU A 74 -8.65 -15.63 3.40
CA GLU A 74 -9.20 -15.00 4.60
C GLU A 74 -8.91 -13.49 4.69
N GLY A 75 -8.10 -12.94 3.78
CA GLY A 75 -7.66 -11.54 3.83
C GLY A 75 -6.58 -11.24 4.88
N LYS A 76 -6.23 -12.19 5.71
CA LYS A 76 -5.41 -12.03 6.91
C LYS A 76 -3.89 -12.12 6.64
N ASP A 77 -3.45 -13.24 6.06
CA ASP A 77 -2.02 -13.54 5.97
C ASP A 77 -1.40 -12.97 4.68
N ARG A 78 -1.64 -13.58 3.52
CA ARG A 78 -1.07 -13.15 2.23
C ARG A 78 -1.51 -11.74 1.86
N ALA A 79 -2.82 -11.47 1.89
CA ALA A 79 -3.35 -10.15 1.59
C ALA A 79 -2.93 -9.13 2.66
N GLY A 80 -2.91 -9.51 3.95
CA GLY A 80 -2.42 -8.67 5.04
C GLY A 80 -0.96 -8.26 4.86
N PHE A 81 -0.09 -9.21 4.47
CA PHE A 81 1.31 -8.89 4.18
C PHE A 81 1.47 -7.91 3.00
N VAL A 82 0.76 -8.17 1.89
CA VAL A 82 0.85 -7.31 0.69
C VAL A 82 0.27 -5.93 0.97
N SER A 83 -0.87 -5.83 1.67
CA SER A 83 -1.46 -4.53 2.04
C SER A 83 -0.50 -3.74 2.93
N ALA A 84 0.00 -4.33 4.01
CA ALA A 84 0.95 -3.70 4.90
C ALA A 84 2.26 -3.26 4.19
N LEU A 85 2.76 -4.07 3.25
CA LEU A 85 3.91 -3.72 2.41
C LEU A 85 3.62 -2.48 1.54
N LEU A 86 2.44 -2.40 0.93
CA LEU A 86 2.03 -1.26 0.11
C LEU A 86 1.80 0.00 0.96
N GLU A 87 1.24 -0.14 2.15
CA GLU A 87 1.09 0.96 3.12
C GLU A 87 2.45 1.51 3.55
N CYS A 88 3.40 0.64 3.89
CA CYS A 88 4.78 1.04 4.16
C CYS A 88 5.40 1.77 2.97
N LEU A 89 5.21 1.28 1.74
CA LEU A 89 5.70 1.93 0.52
C LEU A 89 5.13 3.33 0.35
N MET A 90 3.87 3.53 0.72
CA MET A 90 3.17 4.82 0.60
C MET A 90 3.45 5.77 1.77
N GLY A 91 4.25 5.36 2.75
CA GLY A 91 4.71 6.19 3.86
C GLY A 91 3.81 6.16 5.09
N ALA A 92 2.99 5.13 5.24
CA ALA A 92 2.23 4.91 6.46
C ALA A 92 3.16 4.73 7.66
N THR A 93 2.73 5.20 8.80
CA THR A 93 3.40 5.01 10.09
C THR A 93 3.20 3.57 10.60
N TYR A 94 4.03 3.15 11.54
CA TYR A 94 3.88 1.85 12.19
C TYR A 94 2.47 1.64 12.77
N ASP A 95 1.95 2.65 13.46
CA ASP A 95 0.64 2.57 14.11
C ASP A 95 -0.50 2.46 13.07
N GLU A 96 -0.39 3.12 11.92
CA GLU A 96 -1.35 3.00 10.83
C GLU A 96 -1.35 1.60 10.22
N VAL A 97 -0.17 1.05 9.92
CA VAL A 97 -0.03 -0.32 9.39
C VAL A 97 -0.59 -1.36 10.37
N VAL A 98 -0.29 -1.23 11.67
CA VAL A 98 -0.84 -2.14 12.68
C VAL A 98 -2.34 -1.99 12.80
N ALA A 99 -2.85 -0.75 12.81
CA ALA A 99 -4.28 -0.48 12.94
C ALA A 99 -5.08 -1.09 11.78
N ASP A 100 -4.61 -0.90 10.53
CA ASP A 100 -5.27 -1.48 9.34
C ASP A 100 -5.24 -3.01 9.38
N TYR A 101 -4.08 -3.59 9.63
CA TYR A 101 -3.94 -5.05 9.74
C TYR A 101 -4.89 -5.65 10.78
N MET A 102 -5.05 -4.99 11.93
CA MET A 102 -5.90 -5.46 13.02
C MET A 102 -7.40 -5.32 12.74
N VAL A 103 -7.82 -4.51 11.74
CA VAL A 103 -9.23 -4.42 11.30
C VAL A 103 -9.75 -5.79 10.89
N THR A 104 -8.94 -6.61 10.20
CA THR A 104 -9.32 -7.97 9.83
C THR A 104 -9.62 -8.83 11.07
N TYR A 105 -8.79 -8.73 12.09
CA TYR A 105 -8.98 -9.48 13.33
C TYR A 105 -10.18 -9.01 14.14
N TYR A 106 -10.44 -7.71 14.14
CA TYR A 106 -11.64 -7.16 14.73
C TYR A 106 -12.90 -7.66 14.03
N ASN A 107 -12.97 -7.50 12.71
CA ASN A 107 -14.16 -7.81 11.93
C ASN A 107 -14.44 -9.31 11.83
N TYR A 108 -13.39 -10.14 11.73
CA TYR A 108 -13.53 -11.58 11.44
C TYR A 108 -13.51 -12.43 12.72
N TYR A 109 -12.76 -12.02 13.74
CA TYR A 109 -12.55 -12.80 14.95
C TYR A 109 -13.00 -12.09 16.22
N GLY A 110 -13.57 -10.90 16.15
CA GLY A 110 -14.02 -10.13 17.32
C GLY A 110 -12.91 -9.77 18.30
N VAL A 111 -11.70 -9.53 17.79
CA VAL A 111 -10.55 -9.16 18.64
C VAL A 111 -10.60 -7.67 18.92
N GLU A 112 -11.04 -7.32 20.12
CA GLU A 112 -11.21 -5.92 20.54
C GLU A 112 -9.87 -5.21 20.79
N PRO A 113 -9.72 -3.94 20.36
CA PRO A 113 -8.56 -3.12 20.65
C PRO A 113 -8.29 -2.99 22.16
N GLY A 114 -7.01 -2.98 22.53
CA GLY A 114 -6.59 -2.83 23.94
C GLY A 114 -6.63 -4.12 24.78
N THR A 115 -7.04 -5.25 24.20
CA THR A 115 -6.97 -6.55 24.86
C THR A 115 -5.58 -7.18 24.72
N ASP A 116 -5.23 -8.10 25.66
CA ASP A 116 -3.97 -8.86 25.58
C ASP A 116 -3.86 -9.64 24.26
N LYS A 117 -5.00 -10.19 23.78
CA LYS A 117 -5.06 -10.88 22.49
C LYS A 117 -4.75 -9.95 21.32
N TYR A 118 -5.30 -8.74 21.32
CA TYR A 118 -4.99 -7.72 20.32
C TYR A 118 -3.50 -7.40 20.33
N ASN A 119 -2.93 -7.11 21.50
CA ASN A 119 -1.52 -6.75 21.65
C ASN A 119 -0.59 -7.90 21.22
N ALA A 120 -0.94 -9.14 21.56
CA ALA A 120 -0.17 -10.30 21.14
C ALA A 120 -0.14 -10.48 19.61
N ILE A 121 -1.27 -10.27 18.92
CA ILE A 121 -1.37 -10.38 17.47
C ILE A 121 -0.66 -9.20 16.79
N ALA A 122 -0.88 -7.97 17.26
CA ALA A 122 -0.27 -6.75 16.72
C ALA A 122 1.26 -6.76 16.82
N ASN A 123 1.83 -7.55 17.73
CA ASN A 123 3.29 -7.71 17.88
C ASN A 123 3.83 -9.03 17.31
N SER A 124 3.06 -9.73 16.48
CA SER A 124 3.44 -11.02 15.89
C SER A 124 3.07 -11.09 14.40
N ASN A 125 2.99 -12.30 13.85
CA ASN A 125 2.49 -12.55 12.48
C ASN A 125 3.10 -11.61 11.43
N ILE A 126 2.27 -10.77 10.80
CA ILE A 126 2.68 -9.89 9.70
C ILE A 126 3.74 -8.87 10.13
N ILE A 127 3.68 -8.36 11.36
CA ILE A 127 4.71 -7.44 11.87
C ILE A 127 6.09 -8.10 11.88
N LYS A 128 6.18 -9.35 12.36
CA LYS A 128 7.44 -10.11 12.28
C LYS A 128 7.85 -10.43 10.85
N THR A 129 6.89 -10.71 9.99
CA THR A 129 7.17 -10.95 8.57
C THR A 129 7.76 -9.70 7.91
N LEU A 130 7.21 -8.51 8.18
CA LEU A 130 7.75 -7.23 7.70
C LEU A 130 9.14 -6.94 8.29
N GLN A 131 9.36 -7.23 9.60
CA GLN A 131 10.69 -7.10 10.20
C GLN A 131 11.74 -7.93 9.46
N ASN A 132 11.40 -9.19 9.16
CA ASN A 132 12.29 -10.08 8.41
C ASN A 132 12.50 -9.58 6.97
N ALA A 133 11.44 -9.17 6.29
CA ALA A 133 11.48 -8.66 4.93
C ALA A 133 12.34 -7.39 4.80
N PHE A 134 12.28 -6.50 5.80
CA PHE A 134 13.03 -5.25 5.81
C PHE A 134 14.41 -5.37 6.45
N GLY A 135 14.72 -6.52 7.08
CA GLY A 135 15.98 -6.75 7.77
C GLY A 135 16.16 -5.86 9.00
N VAL A 136 15.10 -5.58 9.73
CA VAL A 136 15.10 -4.71 10.93
C VAL A 136 14.62 -5.47 12.17
N GLU A 137 15.17 -5.11 13.33
CA GLU A 137 14.77 -5.72 14.61
C GLU A 137 13.48 -5.12 15.18
N ASP A 138 13.24 -3.85 14.94
CA ASP A 138 12.10 -3.11 15.49
C ASP A 138 11.47 -2.24 14.39
N LEU A 139 10.30 -2.67 13.93
CA LEU A 139 9.58 -2.01 12.84
C LEU A 139 9.11 -0.60 13.24
N SER A 140 8.81 -0.39 14.53
CA SER A 140 8.32 0.90 15.04
C SER A 140 9.36 2.02 15.00
N LYS A 141 10.64 1.66 14.86
CA LYS A 141 11.77 2.59 14.78
C LYS A 141 12.39 2.66 13.39
N ALA A 142 11.91 1.86 12.46
CA ALA A 142 12.45 1.75 11.12
C ALA A 142 11.86 2.81 10.19
N ASP A 143 12.62 3.16 9.16
CA ASP A 143 12.09 3.85 7.98
C ASP A 143 11.33 2.82 7.12
N LEU A 144 10.01 2.77 7.31
CA LEU A 144 9.15 1.77 6.67
C LEU A 144 9.13 1.90 5.16
N GLN A 145 9.12 3.13 4.63
CA GLN A 145 9.13 3.37 3.19
C GLN A 145 10.44 2.89 2.55
N LYS A 146 11.57 3.17 3.20
CA LYS A 146 12.88 2.68 2.75
C LYS A 146 12.95 1.16 2.82
N GLY A 147 12.43 0.55 3.90
CA GLY A 147 12.34 -0.90 4.07
C GLY A 147 11.53 -1.56 2.96
N ALA A 148 10.34 -1.03 2.66
CA ALA A 148 9.48 -1.53 1.59
C ALA A 148 10.15 -1.44 0.21
N LYS A 149 10.75 -0.30 -0.13
CA LYS A 149 11.51 -0.13 -1.38
C LYS A 149 12.69 -1.11 -1.46
N GLY A 150 13.42 -1.29 -0.35
CA GLY A 150 14.54 -2.23 -0.26
C GLY A 150 14.11 -3.67 -0.52
N TYR A 151 13.03 -4.10 0.13
CA TYR A 151 12.45 -5.43 -0.07
C TYR A 151 11.97 -5.65 -1.52
N MET A 152 11.24 -4.68 -2.10
CA MET A 152 10.78 -4.78 -3.49
C MET A 152 11.94 -4.91 -4.47
N LYS A 153 13.04 -4.18 -4.26
CA LYS A 153 14.26 -4.35 -5.05
C LYS A 153 14.89 -5.75 -4.87
N ALA A 154 14.93 -6.24 -3.64
CA ALA A 154 15.49 -7.56 -3.34
C ALA A 154 14.72 -8.70 -4.02
N ILE A 155 13.41 -8.57 -4.18
CA ILE A 155 12.58 -9.53 -4.93
C ILE A 155 12.54 -9.25 -6.45
N GLY A 156 13.30 -8.26 -6.94
CA GLY A 156 13.59 -8.05 -8.35
C GLY A 156 12.85 -6.90 -9.05
N LEU A 157 12.16 -6.02 -8.33
CA LEU A 157 11.61 -4.81 -8.95
C LEU A 157 12.70 -3.77 -9.20
N THR A 158 12.57 -3.04 -10.29
CA THR A 158 13.40 -1.87 -10.61
C THR A 158 12.89 -0.61 -9.91
N ASP A 159 13.73 0.41 -9.81
CA ASP A 159 13.33 1.73 -9.28
C ASP A 159 12.18 2.35 -10.10
N ALA A 160 12.16 2.15 -11.40
CA ALA A 160 11.09 2.63 -12.27
C ALA A 160 9.76 1.94 -11.94
N GLU A 161 9.74 0.60 -11.84
CA GLU A 161 8.53 -0.16 -11.50
C GLU A 161 7.99 0.23 -10.11
N ILE A 162 8.87 0.45 -9.12
CA ILE A 162 8.47 0.92 -7.78
C ILE A 162 7.89 2.34 -7.86
N THR A 163 8.48 3.22 -8.67
CA THR A 163 7.97 4.58 -8.86
C THR A 163 6.59 4.57 -9.54
N ASP A 164 6.42 3.79 -10.60
CA ASP A 164 5.15 3.64 -11.30
C ASP A 164 4.06 3.08 -10.39
N LEU A 165 4.41 2.08 -9.56
CA LEU A 165 3.52 1.54 -8.54
C LEU A 165 3.08 2.62 -7.55
N MET A 166 4.02 3.40 -7.00
CA MET A 166 3.72 4.49 -6.07
C MET A 166 2.81 5.54 -6.71
N VAL A 167 3.11 5.97 -7.94
CA VAL A 167 2.29 6.95 -8.68
C VAL A 167 0.88 6.41 -8.91
N ASN A 168 0.75 5.15 -9.29
CA ASN A 168 -0.53 4.49 -9.52
C ASN A 168 -1.35 4.33 -8.22
N LEU A 169 -0.69 4.17 -7.07
CA LEU A 169 -1.30 4.17 -5.74
C LEU A 169 -1.63 5.58 -5.22
N GLY A 170 -1.30 6.63 -5.97
CA GLY A 170 -1.63 8.02 -5.61
C GLY A 170 -0.54 8.78 -4.87
N TYR A 171 0.69 8.28 -4.87
CA TYR A 171 1.81 9.01 -4.27
C TYR A 171 2.10 10.30 -5.06
N VAL A 172 2.11 11.42 -4.34
CA VAL A 172 2.54 12.72 -4.86
C VAL A 172 3.89 13.03 -4.20
N ALA A 173 4.97 13.05 -4.99
CA ALA A 173 6.27 13.42 -4.46
C ALA A 173 6.21 14.83 -3.84
N PRO A 174 6.84 15.05 -2.66
CA PRO A 174 6.99 16.38 -2.12
C PRO A 174 7.65 17.28 -3.16
N VAL A 175 7.04 18.43 -3.44
CA VAL A 175 7.65 19.43 -4.30
C VAL A 175 8.83 20.00 -3.52
N GLU A 176 10.05 19.69 -3.96
CA GLU A 176 11.23 20.35 -3.36
C GLU A 176 11.08 21.87 -3.52
N PRO A 177 11.30 22.64 -2.44
CA PRO A 177 11.28 24.08 -2.56
C PRO A 177 12.35 24.49 -3.58
N VAL A 178 11.91 25.13 -4.66
CA VAL A 178 12.80 25.67 -5.69
C VAL A 178 13.72 26.68 -4.98
N THR A 179 14.94 26.26 -4.69
CA THR A 179 15.97 27.21 -4.21
C THR A 179 16.18 28.20 -5.33
N PRO A 180 15.93 29.52 -5.11
CA PRO A 180 16.19 30.50 -6.15
C PRO A 180 17.66 30.40 -6.55
N SER A 181 17.93 30.14 -7.82
CA SER A 181 19.29 30.19 -8.34
C SER A 181 19.82 31.59 -8.06
N LYS A 182 20.97 31.64 -7.35
CA LYS A 182 21.69 32.92 -7.07
C LYS A 182 21.83 33.65 -8.41
N PRO A 183 21.38 34.91 -8.55
CA PRO A 183 21.57 35.64 -9.80
C PRO A 183 23.07 35.68 -10.09
N ALA A 184 23.44 35.35 -11.34
CA ALA A 184 24.80 35.60 -11.82
C ALA A 184 25.05 37.08 -11.68
N THR A 185 26.07 37.45 -10.91
CA THR A 185 26.52 38.85 -10.73
C THR A 185 27.06 39.36 -12.05
N GLY A 186 26.27 40.18 -12.72
CA GLY A 186 26.66 40.87 -13.95
C GLY A 186 25.45 41.52 -14.63
N ASP A 187 25.28 42.76 -14.31
CA ASP A 187 24.55 43.84 -14.98
C ASP A 187 23.27 44.32 -14.26
N ALA A 188 23.28 45.66 -14.02
CA ALA A 188 22.23 46.35 -13.29
C ALA A 188 20.98 46.52 -14.14
N GLY A 189 20.08 45.53 -14.05
CA GLY A 189 18.72 45.62 -14.55
C GLY A 189 17.73 45.62 -13.41
N ILE A 190 16.83 46.60 -13.40
CA ILE A 190 15.77 46.76 -12.40
C ILE A 190 14.89 45.48 -12.37
N VAL A 191 14.99 44.72 -11.27
CA VAL A 191 14.09 43.57 -11.04
C VAL A 191 12.82 44.06 -10.41
N VAL A 192 11.72 44.08 -11.19
CA VAL A 192 10.36 44.27 -10.68
C VAL A 192 9.96 43.00 -9.94
N TYR A 193 9.86 43.05 -8.62
CA TYR A 193 9.30 42.00 -7.80
C TYR A 193 7.80 41.93 -8.02
N LEU A 194 7.34 40.99 -8.87
CA LEU A 194 5.97 40.52 -8.85
C LEU A 194 5.85 39.47 -7.74
N GLY A 195 5.37 39.88 -6.59
CA GLY A 195 5.06 38.99 -5.48
C GLY A 195 3.90 38.06 -5.83
N LEU A 196 4.22 36.83 -6.22
CA LEU A 196 3.26 35.74 -6.19
C LEU A 196 3.26 35.13 -4.79
N GLY A 197 2.25 35.53 -4.01
CA GLY A 197 1.98 34.92 -2.72
C GLY A 197 1.56 33.47 -2.90
N VAL A 198 2.46 32.55 -2.55
CA VAL A 198 2.10 31.14 -2.39
C VAL A 198 1.38 31.01 -1.05
N MET A 199 0.05 30.93 -1.11
CA MET A 199 -0.73 30.49 0.05
C MET A 199 -0.44 29.01 0.28
N ALA A 200 0.29 28.71 1.33
CA ALA A 200 0.40 27.35 1.87
C ALA A 200 -0.96 26.96 2.45
N LEU A 201 -1.74 26.22 1.69
CA LEU A 201 -2.89 25.51 2.21
C LEU A 201 -2.37 24.28 2.97
N ALA A 202 -2.20 24.45 4.28
CA ALA A 202 -2.13 23.34 5.20
C ALA A 202 -3.50 22.63 5.15
N GLY A 203 -3.55 21.51 4.44
CA GLY A 203 -4.74 20.66 4.37
C GLY A 203 -4.95 19.95 5.69
N GLY A 204 -5.59 20.63 6.64
CA GLY A 204 -6.17 19.99 7.81
C GLY A 204 -7.39 19.20 7.38
N VAL A 205 -7.35 17.90 7.51
CA VAL A 205 -8.54 17.05 7.41
C VAL A 205 -9.43 17.35 8.61
N LEU A 206 -10.48 18.14 8.38
CA LEU A 206 -11.57 18.33 9.33
C LEU A 206 -12.46 17.09 9.32
N VAL A 207 -12.23 16.18 10.26
CA VAL A 207 -13.20 15.13 10.58
C VAL A 207 -14.40 15.81 11.25
N ALA A 208 -15.47 16.03 10.49
CA ALA A 208 -16.74 16.49 11.02
C ALA A 208 -17.36 15.37 11.86
N LYS A 209 -17.29 15.47 13.19
CA LYS A 209 -18.09 14.68 14.10
C LYS A 209 -19.57 15.05 13.93
N LYS A 210 -20.32 14.22 13.21
CA LYS A 210 -21.77 14.29 13.21
C LYS A 210 -22.27 13.67 14.53
N LYS A 211 -22.73 14.51 15.46
CA LYS A 211 -23.58 14.08 16.56
C LYS A 211 -24.93 13.70 15.99
N GLU A 212 -25.31 12.45 16.03
CA GLU A 212 -26.70 12.05 15.96
C GLU A 212 -27.18 11.75 17.37
N GLN A 213 -28.12 12.59 17.84
CA GLN A 213 -29.06 12.26 18.91
C GLN A 213 -30.13 11.36 18.31
N PHE A 214 -30.31 10.19 18.87
CA PHE A 214 -31.56 9.58 19.36
C PHE A 214 -31.23 8.19 19.87
#